data_69b9c6132b8b9f4b607b8d1c35fb5182
#
_entry.id   69b9c6132b8b9f4b607b8d1c35fb5182
#
_cell.length_a   1.000
_cell.length_b   1.000
_cell.length_c   1.000
_cell.angle_alpha   90.00
_cell.angle_beta   90.00
_cell.angle_gamma   90.00
#
_symmetry.space_group_name_H-M   'P 1'
#
loop_
_entity.id
_entity.type
_entity.pdbx_description
1 polymer ?
#
loop_
_entity_poly.entity_id
_entity_poly.type
_entity_poly.pdbx_seq_one_letter_code
_entity_poly.pdbx_strand_id
1 'polypeptide(L)'
;MAKDGLRTISLAYRDFVPGKAEKNQVKYDPNSGEPNWDQMGEENVIANMTCLCIVGIEDPVRDEVPTAIKQCQRAGITVRMVTGDNINTARAIATKCGIIKPGDNYLVLEGKEFNKRVRDPHTNEVLFLLYMKL
;
A
#
# COMPACT_ATOMS: atom_id res chain seq x y z
N MET A 1 -2.83 -6.59 -12.51
CA MET A 1 -3.46 -6.49 -11.17
C MET A 1 -3.24 -5.11 -10.55
N ALA A 2 -2.04 -4.74 -10.02
CA ALA A 2 -1.85 -3.41 -9.40
C ALA A 2 -2.07 -2.25 -10.39
N LYS A 3 -1.68 -2.40 -11.65
CA LYS A 3 -1.94 -1.41 -12.72
C LYS A 3 -3.44 -1.26 -13.03
N ASP A 4 -4.23 -2.26 -12.71
CA ASP A 4 -5.69 -2.27 -12.92
C ASP A 4 -6.46 -1.78 -11.68
N GLY A 5 -5.75 -1.26 -10.69
CA GLY A 5 -6.33 -0.71 -9.47
C GLY A 5 -6.64 -1.74 -8.39
N LEU A 6 -6.15 -2.97 -8.53
CA LEU A 6 -6.37 -4.02 -7.54
C LEU A 6 -5.33 -3.95 -6.41
N ARG A 7 -5.76 -4.11 -5.18
CA ARG A 7 -4.88 -4.45 -4.06
C ARG A 7 -4.39 -5.87 -4.25
N THR A 8 -3.09 -6.10 -4.13
CA THR A 8 -2.51 -7.42 -4.34
C THR A 8 -2.03 -8.01 -3.02
N ILE A 9 -2.41 -9.28 -2.78
CA ILE A 9 -1.93 -10.07 -1.65
C ILE A 9 -1.30 -11.33 -2.20
N SER A 10 -0.10 -11.67 -1.73
CA SER A 10 0.55 -12.94 -1.99
C SER A 10 0.33 -13.88 -0.81
N LEU A 11 -0.06 -15.11 -1.11
CA LEU A 11 -0.13 -16.20 -0.15
C LEU A 11 1.03 -17.15 -0.40
N ALA A 12 1.77 -17.45 0.65
CA ALA A 12 2.91 -18.34 0.58
C ALA A 12 2.98 -19.21 1.84
N TYR A 13 3.63 -20.35 1.72
CA TYR A 13 3.83 -21.28 2.84
C TYR A 13 5.25 -21.80 2.88
N ARG A 14 5.63 -22.33 4.02
CA ARG A 14 6.86 -23.09 4.23
C ARG A 14 6.63 -24.08 5.35
N ASP A 15 7.05 -25.33 5.11
CA ASP A 15 7.00 -26.38 6.12
C ASP A 15 8.22 -26.32 7.04
N PHE A 16 7.98 -26.35 8.33
CA PHE A 16 9.00 -26.49 9.36
C PHE A 16 8.86 -27.87 9.99
N VAL A 17 9.86 -28.72 9.80
CA VAL A 17 9.82 -30.10 10.25
C VAL A 17 10.94 -30.34 11.28
N PRO A 18 10.64 -30.86 12.48
CA PRO A 18 11.64 -31.20 13.49
C PRO A 18 12.65 -32.20 12.93
N GLY A 19 13.94 -31.93 13.16
CA GLY A 19 15.02 -32.88 12.86
C GLY A 19 15.33 -33.11 11.39
N LYS A 20 14.72 -32.37 10.46
CA LYS A 20 15.07 -32.41 9.03
C LYS A 20 15.74 -31.10 8.61
N ALA A 21 16.82 -31.25 7.86
CA ALA A 21 17.67 -30.24 7.20
C ALA A 21 17.82 -28.89 7.94
N GLU A 22 19.03 -28.43 8.12
CA GLU A 22 19.43 -27.21 8.86
C GLU A 22 18.67 -25.94 8.48
N LYS A 23 18.14 -25.87 7.27
CA LYS A 23 17.41 -24.69 6.75
C LYS A 23 15.96 -24.56 7.25
N ASN A 24 15.38 -25.64 7.75
CA ASN A 24 13.98 -25.69 8.23
C ASN A 24 13.89 -26.09 9.71
N GLN A 25 14.96 -25.97 10.46
CA GLN A 25 14.93 -26.27 11.88
C GLN A 25 14.25 -25.15 12.64
N VAL A 26 13.18 -25.49 13.33
CA VAL A 26 12.58 -24.66 14.36
C VAL A 26 13.04 -25.20 15.70
N LYS A 27 13.45 -24.31 16.59
CA LYS A 27 13.62 -24.69 18.00
C LYS A 27 12.23 -24.82 18.60
N TYR A 28 11.98 -25.97 19.20
CA TYR A 28 10.75 -26.28 19.91
C TYR A 28 10.90 -25.95 21.38
N ASP A 29 9.87 -25.41 21.98
CA ASP A 29 9.78 -25.28 23.43
C ASP A 29 9.65 -26.71 24.03
N PRO A 30 10.58 -27.11 24.90
CA PRO A 30 10.58 -28.46 25.49
C PRO A 30 9.35 -28.73 26.37
N ASN A 31 8.67 -27.70 26.84
CA ASN A 31 7.52 -27.81 27.73
C ASN A 31 6.19 -27.92 26.99
N SER A 32 6.02 -27.11 25.92
CA SER A 32 4.79 -27.10 25.15
C SER A 32 4.83 -27.95 23.87
N GLY A 33 6.03 -28.29 23.39
CA GLY A 33 6.21 -28.96 22.12
C GLY A 33 5.90 -28.12 20.91
N GLU A 34 5.64 -26.80 21.11
CA GLU A 34 5.34 -25.87 20.06
C GLU A 34 6.60 -25.17 19.53
N PRO A 35 6.58 -24.71 18.25
CA PRO A 35 7.69 -23.97 17.69
C PRO A 35 7.89 -22.62 18.40
N ASN A 36 9.11 -22.33 18.77
CA ASN A 36 9.47 -21.03 19.34
C ASN A 36 9.79 -20.03 18.21
N TRP A 37 8.77 -19.38 17.70
CA TRP A 37 8.87 -18.43 16.60
C TRP A 37 9.69 -17.19 16.95
N ASP A 38 9.63 -16.73 18.20
CA ASP A 38 10.32 -15.52 18.68
C ASP A 38 11.84 -15.66 18.61
N GLN A 39 12.36 -16.89 18.78
CA GLN A 39 13.80 -17.16 18.65
C GLN A 39 14.31 -17.19 17.21
N MET A 40 13.43 -17.35 16.23
CA MET A 40 13.82 -17.42 14.82
C MET A 40 14.03 -16.05 14.20
N GLY A 41 13.29 -15.05 14.65
CA GLY A 41 13.18 -13.75 13.99
C GLY A 41 12.32 -13.78 12.73
N GLU A 42 11.55 -12.73 12.52
CA GLU A 42 10.59 -12.63 11.41
C GLU A 42 11.22 -12.90 10.04
N GLU A 43 12.38 -12.33 9.78
CA GLU A 43 13.13 -12.47 8.50
C GLU A 43 13.45 -13.94 8.16
N ASN A 44 13.71 -14.77 9.14
CA ASN A 44 13.99 -16.21 8.93
C ASN A 44 12.69 -17.00 8.74
N VAL A 45 11.62 -16.61 9.40
CA VAL A 45 10.30 -17.25 9.23
C VAL A 45 9.76 -17.03 7.82
N ILE A 46 9.86 -15.81 7.30
CA ILE A 46 9.35 -15.46 5.96
C ILE A 46 10.32 -15.79 4.81
N ALA A 47 11.52 -16.27 5.11
CA ALA A 47 12.50 -16.62 4.08
C ALA A 47 12.17 -17.98 3.40
N ASN A 48 12.52 -18.07 2.11
CA ASN A 48 12.39 -19.32 1.32
C ASN A 48 10.98 -19.93 1.31
N MET A 49 9.95 -19.09 1.28
CA MET A 49 8.56 -19.52 1.20
C MET A 49 8.20 -19.97 -0.22
N THR A 50 7.34 -20.97 -0.31
CA THR A 50 6.72 -21.38 -1.57
C THR A 50 5.47 -20.55 -1.80
N CYS A 51 5.46 -19.76 -2.88
CA CYS A 51 4.28 -18.97 -3.26
C CYS A 51 3.16 -19.90 -3.75
N LEU A 52 1.99 -19.77 -3.14
CA LEU A 52 0.78 -20.48 -3.55
C LEU A 52 0.04 -19.71 -4.66
N CYS A 53 -0.24 -18.45 -4.39
CA CYS A 53 -0.95 -17.60 -5.34
C CYS A 53 -0.73 -16.12 -5.01
N ILE A 54 -1.06 -15.30 -5.99
CA ILE A 54 -1.22 -13.86 -5.84
C ILE A 54 -2.65 -13.52 -6.22
N VAL A 55 -3.39 -12.90 -5.30
CA VAL A 55 -4.78 -12.49 -5.50
C VAL A 55 -4.88 -10.98 -5.62
N GLY A 56 -5.77 -10.53 -6.50
CA GLY A 56 -6.15 -9.13 -6.63
C GLY A 56 -7.49 -8.91 -5.93
N ILE A 57 -7.53 -7.92 -5.04
CA ILE A 57 -8.74 -7.51 -4.34
C ILE A 57 -9.24 -6.23 -5.00
N GLU A 58 -10.46 -6.23 -5.49
CA GLU A 58 -11.13 -5.03 -5.95
C GLU A 58 -11.97 -4.45 -4.82
N ASP A 59 -11.72 -3.16 -4.51
CA ASP A 59 -12.59 -2.36 -3.64
C ASP A 59 -13.34 -1.38 -4.56
N PRO A 60 -14.60 -1.68 -4.91
CA PRO A 60 -15.32 -0.89 -5.89
C PRO A 60 -15.65 0.49 -5.33
N VAL A 61 -15.53 1.50 -6.19
CA VAL A 61 -15.99 2.85 -5.88
C VAL A 61 -17.51 2.81 -5.72
N ARG A 62 -18.04 3.42 -4.67
CA ARG A 62 -19.50 3.54 -4.46
C ARG A 62 -20.13 4.33 -5.59
N ASP A 63 -21.31 3.93 -6.02
CA ASP A 63 -22.00 4.48 -7.20
C ASP A 63 -22.24 5.99 -7.13
N GLU A 64 -22.47 6.53 -5.94
CA GLU A 64 -22.71 7.95 -5.71
C GLU A 64 -21.46 8.83 -5.81
N VAL A 65 -20.25 8.27 -5.62
CA VAL A 65 -19.00 9.03 -5.52
C VAL A 65 -18.67 9.82 -6.78
N PRO A 66 -18.72 9.25 -8.00
CA PRO A 66 -18.43 10.01 -9.22
C PRO A 66 -19.36 11.21 -9.42
N THR A 67 -20.64 11.05 -9.04
CA THR A 67 -21.63 12.13 -9.12
C THR A 67 -21.34 13.23 -8.13
N ALA A 68 -21.03 12.90 -6.88
CA ALA A 68 -20.65 13.85 -5.85
C ALA A 68 -19.39 14.64 -6.22
N ILE A 69 -18.38 13.97 -6.77
CA ILE A 69 -17.15 14.62 -7.26
C ILE A 69 -17.46 15.63 -8.36
N LYS A 70 -18.31 15.27 -9.34
CA LYS A 70 -18.74 16.19 -10.39
C LYS A 70 -19.47 17.41 -9.83
N GLN A 71 -20.31 17.24 -8.81
CA GLN A 71 -21.00 18.36 -8.15
C GLN A 71 -20.00 19.29 -7.46
N CYS A 72 -19.04 18.76 -6.71
CA CYS A 72 -17.97 19.56 -6.11
C CYS A 72 -17.18 20.36 -7.16
N GLN A 73 -16.78 19.70 -8.24
CA GLN A 73 -16.03 20.35 -9.33
C GLN A 73 -16.84 21.46 -10.00
N ARG A 74 -18.15 21.28 -10.22
CA ARG A 74 -19.05 22.31 -10.75
C ARG A 74 -19.19 23.52 -9.82
N ALA A 75 -19.10 23.27 -8.50
CA ALA A 75 -19.09 24.33 -7.50
C ALA A 75 -17.72 25.02 -7.33
N GLY A 76 -16.75 24.71 -8.18
CA GLY A 76 -15.39 25.27 -8.11
C GLY A 76 -14.52 24.65 -7.00
N ILE A 77 -14.95 23.53 -6.39
CA ILE A 77 -14.20 22.87 -5.33
C ILE A 77 -13.22 21.88 -5.94
N THR A 78 -11.95 22.01 -5.57
CA THR A 78 -10.91 21.06 -5.96
C THR A 78 -10.98 19.83 -5.06
N VAL A 79 -11.29 18.67 -5.64
CA VAL A 79 -11.30 17.39 -4.92
C VAL A 79 -9.90 16.77 -4.97
N ARG A 80 -9.40 16.38 -3.80
CA ARG A 80 -8.10 15.69 -3.66
C ARG A 80 -8.32 14.33 -3.00
N MET A 81 -7.56 13.34 -3.43
CA MET A 81 -7.59 12.00 -2.84
C MET A 81 -6.33 11.75 -2.02
N VAL A 82 -6.50 11.29 -0.79
CA VAL A 82 -5.43 10.82 0.09
C VAL A 82 -5.75 9.38 0.50
N THR A 83 -4.82 8.46 0.31
CA THR A 83 -5.01 7.04 0.56
C THR A 83 -3.72 6.39 1.05
N GLY A 84 -3.84 5.27 1.76
CA GLY A 84 -2.72 4.39 2.11
C GLY A 84 -2.35 3.37 1.02
N ASP A 85 -3.07 3.35 -0.10
CA ASP A 85 -2.80 2.44 -1.21
C ASP A 85 -1.54 2.85 -1.99
N ASN A 86 -1.01 1.91 -2.78
CA ASN A 86 0.09 2.23 -3.68
C ASN A 86 -0.35 3.22 -4.79
N ILE A 87 0.61 3.96 -5.34
CA ILE A 87 0.36 5.05 -6.30
C ILE A 87 -0.41 4.60 -7.55
N ASN A 88 -0.22 3.36 -8.02
CA ASN A 88 -0.90 2.86 -9.22
C ASN A 88 -2.37 2.58 -8.93
N THR A 89 -2.68 1.95 -7.78
CA THR A 89 -4.05 1.72 -7.31
C THR A 89 -4.76 3.04 -7.07
N ALA A 90 -4.10 3.98 -6.37
CA ALA A 90 -4.63 5.31 -6.11
C ALA A 90 -4.97 6.06 -7.40
N ARG A 91 -4.08 6.04 -8.38
CA ARG A 91 -4.31 6.66 -9.70
C ARG A 91 -5.50 6.04 -10.43
N ALA A 92 -5.62 4.70 -10.44
CA ALA A 92 -6.72 4.00 -11.08
C ALA A 92 -8.08 4.36 -10.44
N ILE A 93 -8.14 4.40 -9.11
CA ILE A 93 -9.34 4.79 -8.36
C ILE A 93 -9.68 6.27 -8.62
N ALA A 94 -8.70 7.18 -8.56
CA ALA A 94 -8.91 8.59 -8.83
C ALA A 94 -9.44 8.86 -10.25
N THR A 95 -9.01 8.06 -11.22
CA THR A 95 -9.52 8.10 -12.58
C THR A 95 -10.95 7.58 -12.67
N LYS A 96 -11.25 6.43 -12.04
CA LYS A 96 -12.62 5.87 -11.96
C LYS A 96 -13.61 6.85 -11.30
N CYS A 97 -13.16 7.55 -10.26
CA CYS A 97 -13.98 8.57 -9.57
C CYS A 97 -14.15 9.87 -10.35
N GLY A 98 -13.33 10.12 -11.37
CA GLY A 98 -13.36 11.38 -12.12
C GLY A 98 -12.62 12.55 -11.45
N ILE A 99 -11.72 12.25 -10.50
CA ILE A 99 -10.79 13.24 -9.92
C ILE A 99 -9.70 13.55 -10.94
N ILE A 100 -9.14 12.51 -11.57
CA ILE A 100 -8.13 12.60 -12.62
C ILE A 100 -8.79 12.32 -13.97
N LYS A 101 -8.53 13.19 -14.97
CA LYS A 101 -8.95 12.96 -16.36
C LYS A 101 -7.75 12.58 -17.21
N PRO A 102 -7.91 11.67 -18.18
CA PRO A 102 -6.85 11.37 -19.13
C PRO A 102 -6.40 12.62 -19.87
N GLY A 103 -5.08 12.87 -19.92
CA GLY A 103 -4.49 14.00 -20.61
C GLY A 103 -4.29 15.27 -19.77
N ASP A 104 -4.87 15.35 -18.58
CA ASP A 104 -4.65 16.47 -17.67
C ASP A 104 -3.36 16.25 -16.84
N ASN A 105 -2.67 17.36 -16.54
CA ASN A 105 -1.45 17.33 -15.75
C ASN A 105 -1.78 17.40 -14.25
N TYR A 106 -2.11 16.29 -13.67
CA TYR A 106 -2.36 16.16 -12.23
C TYR A 106 -1.10 15.77 -11.46
N LEU A 107 -0.94 16.37 -10.31
CA LEU A 107 0.10 15.98 -9.36
C LEU A 107 -0.32 14.72 -8.59
N VAL A 108 0.46 13.65 -8.74
CA VAL A 108 0.27 12.39 -8.00
C VAL A 108 1.57 12.07 -7.30
N LEU A 109 1.55 12.00 -5.98
CA LEU A 109 2.74 11.86 -5.14
C LEU A 109 2.59 10.71 -4.16
N GLU A 110 3.67 10.03 -3.89
CA GLU A 110 3.81 9.18 -2.71
C GLU A 110 4.13 10.01 -1.46
N GLY A 111 3.76 9.51 -0.27
CA GLY A 111 3.94 10.23 0.99
C GLY A 111 5.37 10.67 1.26
N LYS A 112 6.37 9.88 0.87
CA LYS A 112 7.79 10.25 1.00
C LYS A 112 8.15 11.47 0.16
N GLU A 113 7.72 11.49 -1.10
CA GLU A 113 7.98 12.61 -2.00
C GLU A 113 7.16 13.85 -1.60
N PHE A 114 5.91 13.67 -1.15
CA PHE A 114 5.11 14.74 -0.58
C PHE A 114 5.82 15.40 0.60
N ASN A 115 6.24 14.60 1.59
CA ASN A 115 6.95 15.11 2.76
C ASN A 115 8.24 15.88 2.40
N LYS A 116 8.99 15.39 1.40
CA LYS A 116 10.19 16.07 0.91
C LYS A 116 9.87 17.43 0.30
N ARG A 117 8.75 17.55 -0.43
CA ARG A 117 8.38 18.80 -1.11
C ARG A 117 7.80 19.86 -0.18
N VAL A 118 7.10 19.43 0.88
CA VAL A 118 6.44 20.36 1.80
C VAL A 118 7.33 20.77 2.97
N ARG A 119 8.56 20.26 3.04
CA ARG A 119 9.49 20.59 4.12
C ARG A 119 10.71 21.34 3.60
N ASP A 120 11.18 22.27 4.40
CA ASP A 120 12.48 22.91 4.18
C ASP A 120 13.60 21.88 4.33
N PRO A 121 14.52 21.77 3.35
CA PRO A 121 15.58 20.76 3.38
C PRO A 121 16.62 20.99 4.50
N HIS A 122 16.71 22.20 5.06
CA HIS A 122 17.68 22.56 6.10
C HIS A 122 17.07 22.53 7.51
N THR A 123 15.85 23.06 7.67
CA THR A 123 15.18 23.16 8.97
C THR A 123 14.22 22.00 9.24
N ASN A 124 13.84 21.26 8.22
CA ASN A 124 12.81 20.21 8.24
C ASN A 124 11.40 20.72 8.66
N GLU A 125 11.23 22.04 8.71
CA GLU A 125 9.95 22.68 9.00
C GLU A 125 9.01 22.60 7.78
N VAL A 126 7.70 22.55 8.03
CA VAL A 126 6.69 22.50 6.96
C VAL A 126 6.55 23.86 6.31
N LEU A 127 6.77 23.93 5.00
CA LEU A 127 6.61 25.13 4.18
C LEU A 127 5.12 25.38 3.88
N PHE A 128 4.47 26.17 4.72
CA PHE A 128 3.03 26.45 4.66
C PHE A 128 2.55 26.97 3.29
N LEU A 129 3.36 27.75 2.61
CA LEU A 129 3.03 28.32 1.27
C LEU A 129 2.97 27.26 0.15
N LEU A 130 3.72 26.18 0.27
CA LEU A 130 3.71 25.08 -0.72
C LEU A 130 2.48 24.18 -0.54
N TYR A 131 2.02 24.03 0.70
CA TYR A 131 0.83 23.24 1.02
C TYR A 131 -0.45 23.79 0.39
N MET A 132 -0.54 25.10 0.20
CA MET A 132 -1.71 25.76 -0.42
C MET A 132 -1.75 25.65 -1.95
N LYS A 133 -0.63 25.30 -2.61
CA LYS A 133 -0.52 25.19 -4.08
C LYS A 133 -0.56 23.74 -4.62
N LEU A 134 -0.48 22.74 -3.73
CA LEU A 134 -0.63 21.33 -4.05
C LEU A 134 -2.08 20.93 -3.94
#